data_324cec1b68850e551eca2248d0a7ffd5
#
_entry.id   324cec1b68850e551eca2248d0a7ffd5
#
_cell.length_a   1.000
_cell.length_b   1.000
_cell.length_c   1.000
_cell.angle_alpha   90.00
_cell.angle_beta   90.00
_cell.angle_gamma   90.00
#
_symmetry.space_group_name_H-M   'P 1'
#
loop_
_entity.id
_entity.type
_entity.pdbx_description
1 polymer ?
#
loop_
_entity_poly.entity_id
_entity_poly.type
_entity_poly.pdbx_seq_one_letter_code
_entity_poly.pdbx_strand_id
1 'polypeptide(L)'
;MTDPPVIDRLLARARSTLDRVQVEHLADEVANGAILIDIRPVEQRQRDGDLPGAIVVDRNVLEWRLDPTSPHRLPIATGADVRLIIVCTEGYSSSLAAATLQELGLRSATDLIGGFEAWRSMQP
;
A
#
# COMPACT_ATOMS: atom_id res chain seq x y z
N MET A 1 -26.23 20.70 8.65
CA MET A 1 -24.87 20.26 8.27
C MET A 1 -24.63 18.87 8.80
N THR A 2 -24.14 17.97 7.98
CA THR A 2 -23.91 16.57 8.36
C THR A 2 -22.43 16.35 8.62
N ASP A 3 -22.09 15.67 9.71
CA ASP A 3 -20.72 15.30 9.98
C ASP A 3 -20.24 14.30 8.93
N PRO A 4 -18.94 14.31 8.57
CA PRO A 4 -18.40 13.27 7.69
C PRO A 4 -18.51 11.89 8.35
N PRO A 5 -18.58 10.82 7.55
CA PRO A 5 -18.57 9.46 8.09
C PRO A 5 -17.37 9.22 9.01
N VAL A 6 -17.58 8.40 10.03
CA VAL A 6 -16.50 8.08 10.99
C VAL A 6 -15.28 7.50 10.28
N ILE A 7 -15.50 6.71 9.23
CA ILE A 7 -14.38 6.12 8.46
C ILE A 7 -13.49 7.20 7.85
N ASP A 8 -14.05 8.34 7.45
CA ASP A 8 -13.25 9.43 6.89
C ASP A 8 -12.28 10.02 7.92
N ARG A 9 -12.69 10.06 9.18
CA ARG A 9 -11.81 10.53 10.26
C ARG A 9 -10.68 9.52 10.54
N LEU A 10 -11.01 8.22 10.52
CA LEU A 10 -10.00 7.17 10.67
C LEU A 10 -9.00 7.23 9.51
N LEU A 11 -9.51 7.41 8.30
CA LEU A 11 -8.67 7.52 7.10
C LEU A 11 -7.75 8.74 7.18
N ALA A 12 -8.27 9.89 7.57
CA ALA A 12 -7.47 11.11 7.73
C ALA A 12 -6.35 10.91 8.76
N ARG A 13 -6.66 10.25 9.88
CA ARG A 13 -5.66 9.96 10.91
C ARG A 13 -4.58 9.01 10.37
N ALA A 14 -4.98 7.96 9.66
CA ALA A 14 -4.02 7.03 9.05
C ALA A 14 -3.10 7.77 8.09
N ARG A 15 -3.66 8.61 7.23
CA ARG A 15 -2.90 9.35 6.23
C ARG A 15 -1.98 10.42 6.81
N SER A 16 -2.26 10.88 8.04
CA SER A 16 -1.47 11.95 8.67
C SER A 16 -0.01 11.54 8.91
N THR A 17 0.30 10.26 8.98
CA THR A 17 1.65 9.75 9.19
C THR A 17 2.30 9.23 7.91
N LEU A 18 1.58 9.22 6.79
CA LEU A 18 2.07 8.68 5.54
C LEU A 18 2.60 9.79 4.64
N ASP A 19 3.73 9.57 4.01
CA ASP A 19 4.21 10.38 2.90
C ASP A 19 3.72 9.75 1.59
N ARG A 20 2.44 9.84 1.35
CA ARG A 20 1.75 9.15 0.26
C ARG A 20 2.37 9.48 -1.10
N VAL A 21 2.45 8.47 -1.96
CA VAL A 21 3.10 8.59 -3.26
C VAL A 21 2.08 8.96 -4.33
N GLN A 22 2.38 9.99 -5.10
CA GLN A 22 1.60 10.32 -6.29
C GLN A 22 2.05 9.41 -7.44
N VAL A 23 1.10 9.05 -8.31
CA VAL A 23 1.38 8.09 -9.38
C VAL A 23 2.49 8.56 -10.33
N GLU A 24 2.64 9.87 -10.51
CA GLU A 24 3.70 10.46 -11.33
C GLU A 24 5.11 10.15 -10.79
N HIS A 25 5.21 9.86 -9.50
CA HIS A 25 6.50 9.58 -8.85
C HIS A 25 6.73 8.09 -8.61
N LEU A 26 5.78 7.24 -8.97
CA LEU A 26 5.86 5.81 -8.65
C LEU A 26 7.07 5.13 -9.30
N ALA A 27 7.32 5.42 -10.57
CA ALA A 27 8.45 4.83 -11.29
C ALA A 27 9.79 5.21 -10.63
N ASP A 28 9.94 6.47 -10.19
CA ASP A 28 11.15 6.91 -9.50
C ASP A 28 11.31 6.21 -8.15
N GLU A 29 10.22 6.03 -7.41
CA GLU A 29 10.25 5.31 -6.14
C GLU A 29 10.74 3.88 -6.34
N VAL A 30 10.21 3.18 -7.35
CA VAL A 30 10.62 1.80 -7.64
C VAL A 30 12.08 1.77 -8.10
N ALA A 31 12.51 2.72 -8.93
CA ALA A 31 13.90 2.80 -9.37
C ALA A 31 14.85 3.01 -8.20
N ASN A 32 14.39 3.64 -7.12
CA ASN A 32 15.17 3.88 -5.91
C ASN A 32 15.00 2.78 -4.86
N GLY A 33 14.39 1.66 -5.20
CA GLY A 33 14.32 0.47 -4.36
C GLY A 33 13.00 0.22 -3.66
N ALA A 34 11.98 1.04 -3.89
CA ALA A 34 10.67 0.79 -3.31
C ALA A 34 10.06 -0.50 -3.86
N ILE A 35 9.29 -1.18 -3.01
CA ILE A 35 8.64 -2.44 -3.35
C ILE A 35 7.13 -2.18 -3.35
N LEU A 36 6.48 -2.54 -4.47
CA LEU A 36 5.04 -2.42 -4.61
C LEU A 36 4.36 -3.66 -4.04
N ILE A 37 3.39 -3.44 -3.16
CA ILE A 37 2.59 -4.50 -2.56
C ILE A 37 1.14 -4.29 -2.96
N ASP A 38 0.60 -5.23 -3.74
CA ASP A 38 -0.78 -5.16 -4.23
C ASP A 38 -1.66 -5.96 -3.28
N ILE A 39 -2.56 -5.27 -2.57
CA ILE A 39 -3.44 -5.91 -1.59
C ILE A 39 -4.86 -6.12 -2.13
N ARG A 40 -5.08 -5.90 -3.43
CA ARG A 40 -6.41 -6.10 -4.01
C ARG A 40 -6.82 -7.57 -3.95
N PRO A 41 -8.10 -7.86 -3.67
CA PRO A 41 -8.59 -9.23 -3.79
C PRO A 41 -8.51 -9.73 -5.23
N VAL A 42 -8.47 -11.05 -5.39
CA VAL A 42 -8.27 -11.68 -6.70
C VAL A 42 -9.33 -11.27 -7.73
N GLU A 43 -10.58 -11.06 -7.30
CA GLU A 43 -11.66 -10.66 -8.20
C GLU A 43 -11.38 -9.30 -8.85
N GLN A 44 -10.82 -8.36 -8.07
CA GLN A 44 -10.49 -7.04 -8.61
C GLN A 44 -9.30 -7.12 -9.56
N ARG A 45 -8.30 -7.94 -9.24
CA ARG A 45 -7.14 -8.12 -10.13
C ARG A 45 -7.53 -8.81 -11.44
N GLN A 46 -8.46 -9.78 -11.38
CA GLN A 46 -8.96 -10.45 -12.57
C GLN A 46 -9.76 -9.50 -13.45
N ARG A 47 -10.57 -8.63 -12.84
CA ARG A 47 -11.37 -7.65 -13.58
C ARG A 47 -10.52 -6.57 -14.23
N ASP A 48 -9.54 -6.03 -13.47
CA ASP A 48 -8.84 -4.80 -13.85
C ASP A 48 -7.41 -5.05 -14.37
N GLY A 49 -6.89 -6.26 -14.20
CA GLY A 49 -5.51 -6.60 -14.57
C GLY A 49 -4.54 -6.46 -13.43
N ASP A 50 -3.33 -6.99 -13.63
CA ASP A 50 -2.29 -7.00 -12.61
C ASP A 50 -1.50 -5.69 -12.64
N LEU A 51 -0.93 -5.32 -11.48
CA LEU A 51 0.02 -4.22 -11.39
C LEU A 51 1.42 -4.78 -11.66
N PRO A 52 2.07 -4.39 -12.77
CA PRO A 52 3.39 -4.92 -13.10
C PRO A 52 4.42 -4.64 -12.00
N GLY A 53 5.22 -5.65 -11.66
CA GLY A 53 6.28 -5.52 -10.68
C GLY A 53 5.83 -5.58 -9.23
N ALA A 54 4.53 -5.66 -8.96
CA ALA A 54 4.03 -5.73 -7.59
C ALA A 54 4.05 -7.17 -7.08
N ILE A 55 4.27 -7.30 -5.77
CA ILE A 55 4.08 -8.54 -5.05
C ILE A 55 2.65 -8.53 -4.51
N VAL A 56 1.88 -9.57 -4.81
CA VAL A 56 0.52 -9.71 -4.32
C VAL A 56 0.55 -10.28 -2.91
N VAL A 57 -0.07 -9.57 -1.97
CA VAL A 57 -0.21 -10.03 -0.60
C VAL A 57 -1.64 -9.76 -0.15
N ASP A 58 -2.36 -10.81 0.24
CA ASP A 58 -3.72 -10.66 0.75
C ASP A 58 -3.72 -9.75 1.97
N ARG A 59 -4.68 -8.81 2.02
CA ARG A 59 -4.79 -7.87 3.15
C ARG A 59 -4.88 -8.60 4.49
N ASN A 60 -5.52 -9.76 4.53
CA ASN A 60 -5.76 -10.51 5.77
C ASN A 60 -4.48 -11.06 6.39
N VAL A 61 -3.41 -11.20 5.63
CA VAL A 61 -2.13 -11.74 6.14
C VAL A 61 -0.99 -10.75 5.98
N LEU A 62 -1.29 -9.52 5.61
CA LEU A 62 -0.29 -8.51 5.24
C LEU A 62 0.76 -8.30 6.35
N GLU A 63 0.30 -8.11 7.58
CA GLU A 63 1.19 -7.83 8.71
C GLU A 63 2.16 -9.00 8.94
N TRP A 64 1.66 -10.23 8.89
CA TRP A 64 2.50 -11.43 9.11
C TRP A 64 3.50 -11.62 7.98
N ARG A 65 3.15 -11.21 6.77
CA ARG A 65 4.03 -11.39 5.60
C ARG A 65 5.09 -10.30 5.51
N LEU A 66 4.89 -9.15 6.14
CA LEU A 66 5.80 -8.00 6.02
C LEU A 66 6.52 -7.65 7.32
N ASP A 67 6.12 -8.24 8.46
CA ASP A 67 6.85 -8.06 9.72
C ASP A 67 8.20 -8.77 9.63
N PRO A 68 9.33 -8.04 9.72
CA PRO A 68 10.66 -8.66 9.59
C PRO A 68 10.97 -9.70 10.67
N THR A 69 10.23 -9.70 11.77
CA THR A 69 10.43 -10.65 12.88
C THR A 69 9.49 -11.85 12.77
N SER A 70 8.57 -11.88 11.81
CA SER A 70 7.62 -12.97 11.65
C SER A 70 8.26 -14.18 10.97
N PRO A 71 7.97 -15.41 11.45
CA PRO A 71 8.42 -16.62 10.74
C PRO A 71 7.73 -16.80 9.38
N HIS A 72 6.63 -16.07 9.14
CA HIS A 72 5.88 -16.12 7.89
C HIS A 72 6.23 -14.98 6.93
N ARG A 73 7.27 -14.19 7.23
CA ARG A 73 7.64 -13.04 6.41
C ARG A 73 8.06 -13.44 5.01
N LEU A 74 7.81 -12.57 4.06
CA LEU A 74 8.37 -12.66 2.71
C LEU A 74 9.86 -12.35 2.74
N PRO A 75 10.65 -12.89 1.79
CA PRO A 75 12.09 -12.60 1.74
C PRO A 75 12.42 -11.11 1.65
N ILE A 76 11.55 -10.29 1.08
CA ILE A 76 11.78 -8.85 0.97
C ILE A 76 11.58 -8.12 2.29
N ALA A 77 10.97 -8.73 3.28
CA ALA A 77 10.76 -8.13 4.61
C ALA A 77 12.04 -8.26 5.43
N THR A 78 13.08 -7.50 5.06
CA THR A 78 14.43 -7.62 5.59
C THR A 78 14.69 -6.71 6.78
N GLY A 79 13.87 -5.70 7.03
CA GLY A 79 14.07 -4.79 8.15
C GLY A 79 13.07 -3.64 8.15
N ALA A 80 13.23 -2.76 9.14
CA ALA A 80 12.28 -1.67 9.39
C ALA A 80 12.34 -0.55 8.33
N ASP A 81 13.41 -0.50 7.54
CA ASP A 81 13.63 0.60 6.60
C ASP A 81 13.22 0.29 5.17
N VAL A 82 12.68 -0.90 4.91
CA VAL A 82 12.21 -1.26 3.58
C VAL A 82 11.10 -0.30 3.16
N ARG A 83 11.24 0.30 1.98
CA ARG A 83 10.25 1.21 1.43
C ARG A 83 9.15 0.38 0.78
N LEU A 84 7.99 0.28 1.44
CA LEU A 84 6.84 -0.48 0.97
C LEU A 84 5.76 0.50 0.52
N ILE A 85 5.29 0.36 -0.72
CA ILE A 85 4.18 1.15 -1.25
C ILE A 85 2.99 0.22 -1.43
N ILE A 86 1.99 0.41 -0.60
CA ILE A 86 0.80 -0.45 -0.58
C ILE A 86 -0.19 0.08 -1.61
N VAL A 87 -0.73 -0.81 -2.43
CA VAL A 87 -1.65 -0.44 -3.52
C VAL A 87 -2.95 -1.22 -3.38
N CYS A 88 -4.06 -0.52 -3.35
CA CYS A 88 -5.41 -1.08 -3.50
C CYS A 88 -6.05 -0.50 -4.75
N THR A 89 -7.35 -0.67 -4.94
CA THR A 89 -7.99 -0.22 -6.18
C THR A 89 -8.04 1.31 -6.29
N GLU A 90 -8.45 2.00 -5.22
CA GLU A 90 -8.70 3.45 -5.27
C GLU A 90 -7.90 4.26 -4.26
N GLY A 91 -7.07 3.61 -3.44
CA GLY A 91 -6.21 4.32 -2.50
C GLY A 91 -6.84 4.62 -1.14
N TYR A 92 -7.86 3.87 -0.73
CA TYR A 92 -8.48 4.02 0.60
C TYR A 92 -7.98 2.98 1.59
N SER A 93 -8.26 1.70 1.36
CA SER A 93 -7.84 0.65 2.29
C SER A 93 -6.31 0.55 2.39
N SER A 94 -5.59 0.94 1.35
CA SER A 94 -4.13 0.96 1.36
C SER A 94 -3.57 1.92 2.40
N SER A 95 -4.26 3.05 2.65
CA SER A 95 -3.83 4.00 3.68
C SER A 95 -3.94 3.38 5.07
N LEU A 96 -5.05 2.69 5.35
CA LEU A 96 -5.23 2.00 6.64
C LEU A 96 -4.18 0.91 6.81
N ALA A 97 -3.92 0.14 5.75
CA ALA A 97 -2.93 -0.92 5.78
C ALA A 97 -1.52 -0.38 6.02
N ALA A 98 -1.14 0.68 5.32
CA ALA A 98 0.19 1.29 5.48
C ALA A 98 0.38 1.86 6.89
N ALA A 99 -0.65 2.49 7.46
CA ALA A 99 -0.59 3.00 8.82
C ALA A 99 -0.38 1.86 9.84
N THR A 100 -1.06 0.72 9.64
CA THR A 100 -0.88 -0.45 10.49
C THR A 100 0.56 -0.98 10.39
N LEU A 101 1.13 -1.01 9.19
CA LEU A 101 2.53 -1.43 9.02
C LEU A 101 3.49 -0.49 9.74
N GLN A 102 3.22 0.82 9.76
CA GLN A 102 4.04 1.74 10.54
C GLN A 102 3.98 1.44 12.04
N GLU A 103 2.83 1.00 12.55
CA GLU A 103 2.70 0.58 13.95
C GLU A 103 3.54 -0.65 14.26
N LEU A 104 3.86 -1.47 13.26
CA LEU A 104 4.78 -2.60 13.41
C LEU A 104 6.26 -2.16 13.37
N GLY A 105 6.52 -0.88 13.20
CA GLY A 105 7.89 -0.36 13.09
C GLY A 105 8.40 -0.22 11.66
N LEU A 106 7.57 -0.50 10.65
CA LEU A 106 7.94 -0.32 9.25
C LEU A 106 7.73 1.15 8.87
N ARG A 107 8.64 2.00 9.32
CA ARG A 107 8.47 3.46 9.29
C ARG A 107 8.47 4.06 7.89
N SER A 108 8.97 3.33 6.89
CA SER A 108 8.99 3.81 5.50
C SER A 108 7.83 3.28 4.68
N ALA A 109 6.87 2.57 5.30
CA ALA A 109 5.67 2.11 4.62
C ALA A 109 4.76 3.29 4.29
N THR A 110 4.19 3.26 3.09
CA THR A 110 3.22 4.24 2.63
C THR A 110 2.28 3.60 1.61
N ASP A 111 1.49 4.41 0.92
CA ASP A 111 0.58 3.90 -0.11
C ASP A 111 0.55 4.81 -1.34
N LEU A 112 -0.09 4.32 -2.39
CA LEU A 112 -0.25 5.03 -3.66
C LEU A 112 -1.57 5.81 -3.66
N ILE A 113 -1.50 7.13 -3.83
CA ILE A 113 -2.68 7.97 -3.97
C ILE A 113 -3.45 7.54 -5.22
N GLY A 114 -4.75 7.29 -5.06
CA GLY A 114 -5.60 6.87 -6.15
C GLY A 114 -5.47 5.40 -6.55
N GLY A 115 -4.52 4.69 -5.97
CA GLY A 115 -4.37 3.25 -6.13
C GLY A 115 -4.15 2.80 -7.56
N PHE A 116 -4.55 1.56 -7.84
CA PHE A 116 -4.41 0.96 -9.17
C PHE A 116 -5.12 1.78 -10.26
N GLU A 117 -6.26 2.39 -9.92
CA GLU A 117 -6.99 3.22 -10.89
C GLU A 117 -6.15 4.41 -11.36
N ALA A 118 -5.43 5.07 -10.46
CA ALA A 118 -4.55 6.18 -10.83
C ALA A 118 -3.41 5.68 -11.73
N TRP A 119 -2.81 4.54 -11.39
CA TRP A 119 -1.76 3.96 -12.23
C TRP A 119 -2.29 3.61 -13.62
N ARG A 120 -3.46 2.95 -13.68
CA ARG A 120 -4.06 2.55 -14.96
C ARG A 120 -4.34 3.75 -15.86
N SER A 121 -4.79 4.86 -15.27
CA SER A 121 -5.13 6.08 -16.03
C SER A 121 -3.90 6.72 -16.67
N MET A 122 -2.70 6.44 -16.20
CA MET A 122 -1.45 6.95 -16.76
C MET A 122 -0.91 6.08 -17.89
N GLN A 123 -1.49 4.91 -18.12
CA GLN A 123 -1.02 4.00 -19.15
C GLN A 123 -1.57 4.41 -20.51
N PRO A 124 -0.79 4.24 -21.61
CA PRO A 124 -1.25 4.58 -22.96
C PRO A 124 -2.38 3.70 -23.46
#